data_f29faf3d58cade288153088ab8316f42
#
_entry.id   f29faf3d58cade288153088ab8316f42
#
_cell.length_a   1.000
_cell.length_b   1.000
_cell.length_c   1.000
_cell.angle_alpha   90.00
_cell.angle_beta   90.00
_cell.angle_gamma   90.00
#
_symmetry.space_group_name_H-M   'P 1'
#
loop_
_entity.id
_entity.type
_entity.pdbx_description
1 polymer ?
#
loop_
_entity_poly.entity_id
_entity_poly.type
_entity_poly.pdbx_seq_one_letter_code
_entity_poly.pdbx_strand_id
1 'polypeptide(L)'
;MQRSLVGSEMCIRDRFNIVSITTSTGFVSTDYMKWGPPVGTIFIIFALTGGCTGSTSGSVKIFRWQVVWAYLKQSMIVATEPNRVVPIKIGNLTTSNSIISSVFVFISAFMATLAVLTVLVAWTGLDFSTAFSAVVACITNSGPGIGPVVGPAGTFAPLSDFAKYMLSLAMPVSYTHLTLPTNSLV
;
A
#
# COMPACT_ATOMS: atom_id res chain seq x y z
N MET A 1 35.86 10.80 -14.94
CA MET A 1 35.07 9.59 -15.32
C MET A 1 34.45 8.84 -14.14
N GLN A 2 35.04 8.79 -12.94
CA GLN A 2 34.46 8.11 -11.76
C GLN A 2 33.18 8.75 -11.19
N ARG A 3 32.97 10.07 -11.29
CA ARG A 3 31.76 10.75 -10.79
C ARG A 3 30.46 10.37 -11.52
N SER A 4 30.52 10.00 -12.79
CA SER A 4 29.32 9.61 -13.55
C SER A 4 28.90 8.19 -13.25
N LEU A 5 29.83 7.30 -12.91
CA LEU A 5 29.54 5.91 -12.52
C LEU A 5 28.85 5.84 -11.14
N VAL A 6 29.34 6.60 -10.16
CA VAL A 6 28.73 6.67 -8.82
C VAL A 6 27.29 7.20 -8.88
N GLY A 7 27.00 8.19 -9.72
CA GLY A 7 25.64 8.69 -9.92
C GLY A 7 24.72 7.67 -10.57
N SER A 8 25.21 6.88 -11.54
CA SER A 8 24.41 5.83 -12.20
C SER A 8 24.10 4.66 -11.27
N GLU A 9 25.04 4.23 -10.45
CA GLU A 9 24.83 3.17 -9.46
C GLU A 9 23.82 3.58 -8.38
N MET A 10 23.87 4.83 -7.92
CA MET A 10 22.91 5.36 -6.96
C MET A 10 21.50 5.36 -7.57
N CYS A 11 21.34 5.84 -8.80
CA CYS A 11 20.06 5.80 -9.51
C CYS A 11 19.51 4.37 -9.72
N ILE A 12 20.37 3.39 -9.98
CA ILE A 12 19.97 1.98 -10.14
C ILE A 12 19.46 1.41 -8.81
N ARG A 13 20.16 1.67 -7.71
CA ARG A 13 19.74 1.24 -6.36
C ARG A 13 18.41 1.85 -5.94
N ASP A 14 18.23 3.15 -6.20
CA ASP A 14 16.99 3.86 -5.90
C ASP A 14 15.81 3.26 -6.66
N ARG A 15 15.96 3.06 -7.97
CA ARG A 15 14.95 2.42 -8.82
C ARG A 15 14.62 1.00 -8.35
N PHE A 16 15.63 0.22 -8.00
CA PHE A 16 15.45 -1.14 -7.50
C PHE A 16 14.59 -1.16 -6.23
N ASN A 17 14.92 -0.34 -5.23
CA ASN A 17 14.17 -0.28 -3.98
C ASN A 17 12.73 0.21 -4.19
N ILE A 18 12.51 1.23 -5.01
CA ILE A 18 11.18 1.74 -5.34
C ILE A 18 10.34 0.66 -6.01
N VAL A 19 10.87 0.01 -7.04
CA VAL A 19 10.16 -1.07 -7.76
C VAL A 19 9.87 -2.23 -6.83
N SER A 20 10.83 -2.66 -6.02
CA SER A 20 10.69 -3.77 -5.08
C SER A 20 9.54 -3.56 -4.08
N ILE A 21 9.41 -2.35 -3.53
CA ILE A 21 8.35 -2.03 -2.59
C ILE A 21 7.00 -1.87 -3.30
N THR A 22 6.96 -1.18 -4.44
CA THR A 22 5.72 -0.98 -5.21
C THR A 22 5.13 -2.30 -5.71
N THR A 23 5.97 -3.25 -6.10
CA THR A 23 5.54 -4.59 -6.55
C THR A 23 5.32 -5.58 -5.41
N SER A 24 5.54 -5.17 -4.16
CA SER A 24 5.50 -6.04 -2.97
C SER A 24 6.48 -7.22 -3.05
N THR A 25 7.63 -7.04 -3.71
CA THR A 25 8.70 -8.04 -3.78
C THR A 25 9.53 -8.08 -2.49
N GLY A 26 9.78 -6.92 -1.87
CA GLY A 26 10.37 -6.79 -0.55
C GLY A 26 11.90 -6.90 -0.46
N PHE A 27 12.61 -7.12 -1.57
CA PHE A 27 14.07 -7.10 -1.55
C PHE A 27 14.61 -5.68 -1.41
N VAL A 28 15.60 -5.52 -0.54
CA VAL A 28 16.26 -4.24 -0.27
C VAL A 28 17.74 -4.35 -0.62
N SER A 29 18.23 -3.43 -1.44
CA SER A 29 19.63 -3.36 -1.83
C SER A 29 20.46 -2.45 -0.93
N THR A 30 19.82 -1.45 -0.33
CA THR A 30 20.45 -0.45 0.57
C THR A 30 19.42 0.05 1.57
N ASP A 31 19.93 0.55 2.72
CA ASP A 31 19.08 1.18 3.72
C ASP A 31 18.62 2.57 3.22
N TYR A 32 17.40 2.60 2.66
CA TYR A 32 16.80 3.83 2.14
C TYR A 32 16.40 4.84 3.24
N MET A 33 16.40 4.44 4.51
CA MET A 33 16.16 5.37 5.61
C MET A 33 17.26 6.43 5.72
N LYS A 34 18.45 6.14 5.19
CA LYS A 34 19.58 7.09 5.13
C LYS A 34 19.43 8.18 4.07
N TRP A 35 18.44 8.09 3.19
CA TRP A 35 18.24 9.09 2.13
C TRP A 35 17.54 10.35 2.62
N GLY A 36 16.95 10.32 3.83
CA GLY A 36 16.36 11.48 4.48
C GLY A 36 14.98 11.23 5.09
N PRO A 37 14.50 12.15 5.95
CA PRO A 37 13.28 11.97 6.72
C PRO A 37 11.99 11.67 5.90
N PRO A 38 11.74 12.29 4.71
CA PRO A 38 10.50 12.08 3.97
C PRO A 38 10.44 10.72 3.26
N VAL A 39 11.58 10.04 3.09
CA VAL A 39 11.65 8.82 2.27
C VAL A 39 10.78 7.71 2.83
N GLY A 40 10.78 7.52 4.14
CA GLY A 40 9.92 6.53 4.77
C GLY A 40 8.44 6.72 4.45
N THR A 41 7.94 7.95 4.52
CA THR A 41 6.54 8.28 4.19
C THR A 41 6.23 8.00 2.72
N ILE A 42 7.13 8.34 1.82
CA ILE A 42 6.98 8.09 0.37
C ILE A 42 6.91 6.58 0.11
N PHE A 43 7.75 5.78 0.78
CA PHE A 43 7.73 4.32 0.63
C PHE A 43 6.46 3.67 1.18
N ILE A 44 5.87 4.21 2.28
CA ILE A 44 4.53 3.78 2.74
C ILE A 44 3.47 4.03 1.64
N ILE A 45 3.49 5.21 1.02
CA ILE A 45 2.53 5.55 -0.04
C ILE A 45 2.69 4.56 -1.22
N PHE A 46 3.92 4.24 -1.63
CA PHE A 46 4.16 3.26 -2.68
C PHE A 46 3.72 1.85 -2.29
N ALA A 47 3.97 1.42 -1.06
CA ALA A 47 3.50 0.13 -0.56
C ALA A 47 1.97 0.03 -0.57
N LEU A 48 1.26 1.10 -0.19
CA LEU A 48 -0.20 1.16 -0.18
C LEU A 48 -0.81 1.24 -1.60
N THR A 49 -0.13 1.92 -2.53
CA THR A 49 -0.61 2.06 -3.92
C THR A 49 -0.60 0.72 -4.65
N GLY A 50 0.48 -0.04 -4.47
CA GLY A 50 0.62 -1.39 -4.99
C GLY A 50 0.75 -1.54 -6.50
N GLY A 51 0.71 -2.80 -6.93
CA GLY A 51 0.87 -3.19 -8.33
C GLY A 51 -0.39 -3.11 -9.17
N CYS A 52 -0.28 -3.65 -10.39
CA CYS A 52 -1.38 -3.72 -11.35
C CYS A 52 -2.48 -4.69 -10.95
N THR A 53 -3.66 -4.54 -11.53
CA THR A 53 -4.77 -5.50 -11.41
C THR A 53 -4.30 -6.87 -11.94
N GLY A 54 -4.56 -7.94 -11.18
CA GLY A 54 -4.07 -9.28 -11.51
C GLY A 54 -2.68 -9.61 -10.98
N SER A 55 -1.93 -8.64 -10.39
CA SER A 55 -0.68 -8.95 -9.70
C SER A 55 -0.93 -9.59 -8.33
N THR A 56 0.08 -10.30 -7.82
CA THR A 56 0.08 -10.93 -6.49
C THR A 56 0.26 -9.93 -5.34
N SER A 57 0.39 -8.63 -5.63
CA SER A 57 0.53 -7.56 -4.63
C SER A 57 -0.70 -7.47 -3.73
N GLY A 58 -0.50 -7.50 -2.41
CA GLY A 58 -1.56 -7.42 -1.38
C GLY A 58 -2.14 -6.02 -1.13
N SER A 59 -1.69 -5.00 -1.83
CA SER A 59 -2.10 -3.60 -1.66
C SER A 59 -3.39 -3.24 -2.40
N VAL A 60 -3.81 -1.98 -2.29
CA VAL A 60 -5.10 -1.48 -2.84
C VAL A 60 -5.22 -1.64 -4.36
N LYS A 61 -4.10 -1.74 -5.09
CA LYS A 61 -3.99 -1.83 -6.56
C LYS A 61 -4.39 -0.54 -7.30
N ILE A 62 -3.64 -0.21 -8.34
CA ILE A 62 -3.78 1.04 -9.12
C ILE A 62 -5.20 1.20 -9.70
N PHE A 63 -5.84 0.12 -10.15
CA PHE A 63 -7.19 0.19 -10.73
C PHE A 63 -8.21 0.76 -9.74
N ARG A 64 -8.17 0.38 -8.46
CA ARG A 64 -9.10 0.89 -7.46
C ARG A 64 -8.89 2.38 -7.19
N TRP A 65 -7.65 2.84 -7.20
CA TRP A 65 -7.34 4.27 -7.11
C TRP A 65 -7.88 5.05 -8.31
N GLN A 66 -7.82 4.48 -9.52
CA GLN A 66 -8.41 5.11 -10.71
C GLN A 66 -9.93 5.20 -10.60
N VAL A 67 -10.61 4.17 -10.09
CA VAL A 67 -12.06 4.20 -9.85
C VAL A 67 -12.44 5.30 -8.86
N VAL A 68 -11.73 5.37 -7.73
CA VAL A 68 -11.96 6.41 -6.71
C VAL A 68 -11.75 7.80 -7.29
N TRP A 69 -10.68 8.02 -8.02
CA TRP A 69 -10.38 9.31 -8.63
C TRP A 69 -11.43 9.73 -9.66
N ALA A 70 -11.86 8.79 -10.50
CA ALA A 70 -12.91 9.03 -11.49
C ALA A 70 -14.25 9.38 -10.81
N TYR A 71 -14.60 8.67 -9.73
CA TYR A 71 -15.80 8.94 -8.93
C TYR A 71 -15.72 10.31 -8.22
N LEU A 72 -14.59 10.66 -7.62
CA LEU A 72 -14.39 11.97 -7.00
C LEU A 72 -14.54 13.09 -8.01
N LYS A 73 -13.95 12.94 -9.20
CA LYS A 73 -14.08 13.91 -10.29
C LYS A 73 -15.54 14.07 -10.74
N GLN A 74 -16.27 12.97 -10.88
CA GLN A 74 -17.71 13.01 -11.19
C GLN A 74 -18.49 13.73 -10.10
N SER A 75 -18.25 13.39 -8.82
CA SER A 75 -18.94 14.00 -7.69
C SER A 75 -18.72 15.51 -7.62
N MET A 76 -17.51 15.98 -7.93
CA MET A 76 -17.21 17.42 -8.00
C MET A 76 -18.00 18.10 -9.14
N ILE A 77 -18.11 17.47 -10.32
CA ILE A 77 -18.87 18.02 -11.45
C ILE A 77 -20.36 18.08 -11.12
N VAL A 78 -20.91 17.00 -10.53
CA VAL A 78 -22.34 16.95 -10.15
C VAL A 78 -22.66 17.96 -9.04
N ALA A 79 -21.71 18.24 -8.13
CA ALA A 79 -21.89 19.24 -7.10
C ALA A 79 -22.00 20.67 -7.66
N THR A 80 -21.32 20.95 -8.79
CA THR A 80 -21.38 22.26 -9.48
C THR A 80 -22.53 22.33 -10.48
N GLU A 81 -22.84 21.21 -11.15
CA GLU A 81 -23.88 21.13 -12.19
C GLU A 81 -24.81 19.93 -11.90
N PRO A 82 -25.82 20.05 -11.01
CA PRO A 82 -26.62 18.91 -10.54
C PRO A 82 -27.45 18.21 -11.64
N ASN A 83 -27.75 18.91 -12.74
CA ASN A 83 -28.54 18.35 -13.87
C ASN A 83 -27.67 17.63 -14.91
N ARG A 84 -26.34 17.60 -14.74
CA ARG A 84 -25.43 16.98 -15.68
C ARG A 84 -25.24 15.49 -15.41
N VAL A 85 -25.61 14.64 -16.36
CA VAL A 85 -25.33 13.20 -16.30
C VAL A 85 -23.92 12.95 -16.84
N VAL A 86 -22.99 12.61 -15.94
CA VAL A 86 -21.60 12.30 -16.29
C VAL A 86 -21.37 10.81 -16.05
N PRO A 87 -21.25 9.98 -17.12
CA PRO A 87 -20.90 8.58 -16.93
C PRO A 87 -19.46 8.42 -16.45
N ILE A 88 -19.23 7.52 -15.48
CA ILE A 88 -17.87 7.18 -15.03
C ILE A 88 -17.24 6.29 -16.09
N LYS A 89 -16.20 6.81 -16.74
CA LYS A 89 -15.40 6.06 -17.73
C LYS A 89 -13.99 5.85 -17.21
N ILE A 90 -13.52 4.62 -17.28
CA ILE A 90 -12.12 4.25 -17.03
C ILE A 90 -11.56 3.69 -18.32
N GLY A 91 -10.70 4.47 -18.99
CA GLY A 91 -10.31 4.17 -20.38
C GLY A 91 -11.52 4.23 -21.31
N ASN A 92 -11.77 3.15 -22.06
CA ASN A 92 -12.88 3.03 -23.01
C ASN A 92 -14.14 2.34 -22.42
N LEU A 93 -14.09 1.91 -21.15
CA LEU A 93 -15.17 1.16 -20.51
C LEU A 93 -15.99 2.07 -19.57
N THR A 94 -17.32 1.97 -19.67
CA THR A 94 -18.23 2.58 -18.69
C THR A 94 -18.30 1.69 -17.46
N THR A 95 -18.00 2.27 -16.29
CA THR A 95 -17.98 1.52 -15.03
C THR A 95 -19.37 1.43 -14.45
N SER A 96 -19.81 0.21 -14.10
CA SER A 96 -21.08 -0.03 -13.43
C SER A 96 -21.05 0.48 -11.98
N ASN A 97 -22.20 0.93 -11.46
CA ASN A 97 -22.34 1.34 -10.06
C ASN A 97 -22.00 0.21 -9.08
N SER A 98 -22.22 -1.04 -9.46
CA SER A 98 -21.83 -2.22 -8.67
C SER A 98 -20.32 -2.29 -8.44
N ILE A 99 -19.51 -2.03 -9.47
CA ILE A 99 -18.03 -2.02 -9.35
C ILE A 99 -17.58 -0.88 -8.43
N ILE A 100 -18.19 0.29 -8.56
CA ILE A 100 -17.85 1.44 -7.72
C ILE A 100 -18.14 1.14 -6.25
N SER A 101 -19.33 0.60 -5.95
CA SER A 101 -19.71 0.20 -4.59
C SER A 101 -18.73 -0.84 -4.02
N SER A 102 -18.38 -1.86 -4.80
CA SER A 102 -17.42 -2.90 -4.38
C SER A 102 -16.04 -2.32 -4.07
N VAL A 103 -15.56 -1.35 -4.85
CA VAL A 103 -14.27 -0.68 -4.60
C VAL A 103 -14.31 0.13 -3.31
N PHE A 104 -15.40 0.86 -3.04
CA PHE A 104 -15.53 1.62 -1.80
C PHE A 104 -15.61 0.71 -0.56
N VAL A 105 -16.38 -0.38 -0.62
CA VAL A 105 -16.45 -1.37 0.44
C VAL A 105 -15.07 -1.98 0.72
N PHE A 106 -14.34 -2.32 -0.34
CA PHE A 106 -12.98 -2.84 -0.20
C PHE A 106 -12.04 -1.84 0.50
N ILE A 107 -12.02 -0.59 0.04
CA ILE A 107 -11.12 0.43 0.61
C ILE A 107 -11.48 0.71 2.07
N SER A 108 -12.77 0.79 2.40
CA SER A 108 -13.22 1.00 3.78
C SER A 108 -12.83 -0.17 4.68
N ALA A 109 -13.01 -1.40 4.23
CA ALA A 109 -12.60 -2.60 4.96
C ALA A 109 -11.08 -2.66 5.14
N PHE A 110 -10.31 -2.34 4.09
CA PHE A 110 -8.84 -2.28 4.14
C PHE A 110 -8.35 -1.26 5.16
N MET A 111 -8.89 -0.04 5.14
CA MET A 111 -8.54 1.01 6.10
C MET A 111 -8.96 0.66 7.52
N ALA A 112 -10.14 0.07 7.72
CA ALA A 112 -10.60 -0.39 9.03
C ALA A 112 -9.68 -1.50 9.59
N THR A 113 -9.31 -2.47 8.78
CA THR A 113 -8.38 -3.55 9.17
C THR A 113 -7.01 -2.98 9.54
N LEU A 114 -6.49 -2.06 8.74
CA LEU A 114 -5.22 -1.38 9.00
C LEU A 114 -5.27 -0.62 10.33
N ALA A 115 -6.34 0.14 10.59
CA ALA A 115 -6.50 0.89 11.83
C ALA A 115 -6.58 -0.03 13.05
N VAL A 116 -7.43 -1.08 12.99
CA VAL A 116 -7.60 -2.04 14.10
C VAL A 116 -6.28 -2.74 14.43
N LEU A 117 -5.58 -3.26 13.42
CA LEU A 117 -4.31 -3.93 13.63
C LEU A 117 -3.23 -3.00 14.16
N THR A 118 -3.18 -1.75 13.69
CA THR A 118 -2.24 -0.74 14.21
C THR A 118 -2.47 -0.50 15.70
N VAL A 119 -3.73 -0.36 16.13
CA VAL A 119 -4.07 -0.16 17.55
C VAL A 119 -3.67 -1.40 18.37
N LEU A 120 -3.96 -2.60 17.89
CA LEU A 120 -3.60 -3.85 18.59
C LEU A 120 -2.08 -4.02 18.73
N VAL A 121 -1.33 -3.70 17.69
CA VAL A 121 0.14 -3.77 17.72
C VAL A 121 0.73 -2.66 18.57
N ALA A 122 0.20 -1.43 18.51
CA ALA A 122 0.63 -0.32 19.36
C ALA A 122 0.38 -0.61 20.86
N TRP A 123 -0.66 -1.38 21.20
CA TRP A 123 -0.94 -1.79 22.58
C TRP A 123 0.20 -2.61 23.22
N THR A 124 1.07 -3.22 22.41
CA THR A 124 2.25 -3.93 22.91
C THR A 124 3.39 -3.02 23.38
N GLY A 125 3.19 -1.70 23.41
CA GLY A 125 4.19 -0.71 23.83
C GLY A 125 5.14 -0.24 22.75
N LEU A 126 4.86 -0.59 21.47
CA LEU A 126 5.62 -0.09 20.33
C LEU A 126 5.25 1.36 20.01
N ASP A 127 6.23 2.13 19.56
CA ASP A 127 5.99 3.46 19.02
C ASP A 127 5.02 3.39 17.82
N PHE A 128 4.13 4.38 17.72
CA PHE A 128 3.08 4.44 16.71
C PHE A 128 3.64 4.32 15.29
N SER A 129 4.76 4.98 14.99
CA SER A 129 5.39 4.93 13.67
C SER A 129 5.87 3.52 13.33
N THR A 130 6.45 2.81 14.29
CA THR A 130 6.91 1.43 14.15
C THR A 130 5.74 0.46 14.01
N ALA A 131 4.70 0.59 14.84
CA ALA A 131 3.51 -0.25 14.79
C ALA A 131 2.77 -0.07 13.44
N PHE A 132 2.53 1.18 13.03
CA PHE A 132 1.85 1.48 11.77
C PHE A 132 2.62 0.95 10.55
N SER A 133 3.93 1.19 10.49
CA SER A 133 4.76 0.73 9.37
C SER A 133 4.87 -0.80 9.31
N ALA A 134 4.96 -1.47 10.47
CA ALA A 134 4.96 -2.93 10.54
C ALA A 134 3.64 -3.53 10.03
N VAL A 135 2.51 -2.95 10.43
CA VAL A 135 1.18 -3.38 9.96
C VAL A 135 1.03 -3.14 8.46
N VAL A 136 1.43 -1.97 7.95
CA VAL A 136 1.42 -1.69 6.50
C VAL A 136 2.27 -2.72 5.75
N ALA A 137 3.50 -2.97 6.19
CA ALA A 137 4.40 -3.93 5.55
C ALA A 137 3.81 -5.35 5.49
N CYS A 138 3.13 -5.78 6.56
CA CYS A 138 2.50 -7.10 6.64
C CYS A 138 1.19 -7.19 5.82
N ILE A 139 0.32 -6.17 5.88
CA ILE A 139 -0.93 -6.15 5.09
C ILE A 139 -0.64 -6.08 3.59
N THR A 140 0.35 -5.27 3.18
CA THR A 140 0.72 -5.17 1.76
C THR A 140 1.61 -6.32 1.29
N ASN A 141 2.07 -7.16 2.21
CA ASN A 141 3.03 -8.25 1.96
C ASN A 141 4.33 -7.76 1.28
N SER A 142 4.73 -6.52 1.56
CA SER A 142 5.96 -5.94 1.03
C SER A 142 7.22 -6.31 1.84
N GLY A 143 7.06 -6.67 3.12
CA GLY A 143 8.13 -7.13 4.01
C GLY A 143 8.82 -6.00 4.78
N PRO A 144 9.60 -5.10 4.16
CA PRO A 144 10.30 -4.07 4.90
C PRO A 144 9.34 -2.96 5.38
N GLY A 145 9.40 -2.66 6.67
CA GLY A 145 8.72 -1.53 7.29
C GLY A 145 9.58 -0.26 7.28
N ILE A 146 9.32 0.65 8.21
CA ILE A 146 10.02 1.92 8.38
C ILE A 146 10.48 2.05 9.82
N GLY A 147 11.61 2.70 10.00
CA GLY A 147 12.20 2.93 11.31
C GLY A 147 13.35 1.99 11.66
N PRO A 148 13.93 2.15 12.85
CA PRO A 148 15.12 1.40 13.23
C PRO A 148 14.85 -0.06 13.56
N VAL A 149 13.61 -0.42 13.94
CA VAL A 149 13.24 -1.78 14.37
C VAL A 149 12.81 -2.64 13.19
N VAL A 150 11.81 -2.20 12.42
CA VAL A 150 11.20 -2.95 11.31
C VAL A 150 11.59 -2.42 9.93
N GLY A 151 12.56 -1.51 9.88
CA GLY A 151 13.04 -0.91 8.63
C GLY A 151 13.84 -1.87 7.76
N PRO A 152 14.40 -1.37 6.64
CA PRO A 152 15.11 -2.18 5.64
C PRO A 152 16.34 -2.90 6.18
N ALA A 153 16.97 -2.37 7.21
CA ALA A 153 18.10 -2.99 7.91
C ALA A 153 17.69 -3.68 9.22
N GLY A 154 16.41 -3.60 9.60
CA GLY A 154 15.86 -4.15 10.84
C GLY A 154 15.30 -5.56 10.66
N THR A 155 14.81 -6.12 11.78
CA THR A 155 14.14 -7.41 11.81
C THR A 155 12.91 -7.36 12.70
N PHE A 156 11.92 -8.23 12.46
CA PHE A 156 10.75 -8.38 13.33
C PHE A 156 11.05 -9.19 14.61
N ALA A 157 12.29 -9.67 14.78
CA ALA A 157 12.69 -10.50 15.92
C ALA A 157 12.46 -9.84 17.30
N PRO A 158 12.78 -8.54 17.51
CA PRO A 158 12.62 -7.90 18.83
C PRO A 158 11.16 -7.57 19.19
N LEU A 159 10.18 -7.78 18.28
CA LEU A 159 8.78 -7.57 18.60
C LEU A 159 8.27 -8.61 19.60
N SER A 160 7.24 -8.23 20.39
CA SER A 160 6.56 -9.17 21.29
C SER A 160 5.89 -10.31 20.50
N ASP A 161 5.76 -11.47 21.08
CA ASP A 161 5.16 -12.63 20.41
C ASP A 161 3.70 -12.35 20.02
N PHE A 162 2.96 -11.60 20.84
CA PHE A 162 1.60 -11.16 20.51
C PHE A 162 1.59 -10.30 19.24
N ALA A 163 2.50 -9.32 19.10
CA ALA A 163 2.61 -8.53 17.91
C ALA A 163 2.93 -9.38 16.66
N LYS A 164 3.84 -10.36 16.80
CA LYS A 164 4.16 -11.29 15.70
C LYS A 164 2.95 -12.11 15.26
N TYR A 165 2.14 -12.62 16.21
CA TYR A 165 0.91 -13.34 15.88
C TYR A 165 -0.11 -12.44 15.16
N MET A 166 -0.31 -11.22 15.61
CA MET A 166 -1.22 -10.28 14.96
C MET A 166 -0.75 -9.91 13.55
N LEU A 167 0.54 -9.68 13.36
CA LEU A 167 1.14 -9.40 12.06
C LEU A 167 1.07 -10.60 11.11
N SER A 168 1.28 -11.83 11.63
CA SER A 168 1.15 -13.04 10.83
C SER A 168 -0.30 -13.30 10.38
N LEU A 169 -1.29 -12.96 11.21
CA LEU A 169 -2.71 -12.97 10.85
C LEU A 169 -3.08 -11.92 9.80
N ALA A 170 -2.41 -10.77 9.80
CA ALA A 170 -2.63 -9.70 8.84
C ALA A 170 -2.32 -10.12 7.40
N MET A 171 -1.29 -10.94 7.20
CA MET A 171 -0.85 -11.39 5.87
C MET A 171 -1.91 -12.17 5.10
N PRO A 172 -2.49 -13.28 5.61
CA PRO A 172 -3.52 -14.03 4.89
C PRO A 172 -4.84 -13.26 4.75
N VAL A 173 -5.21 -12.41 5.73
CA VAL A 173 -6.43 -11.59 5.63
C VAL A 173 -6.38 -10.69 4.40
N SER A 174 -5.24 -10.10 4.11
CA SER A 174 -5.05 -9.28 2.92
C SER A 174 -5.26 -10.07 1.62
N TYR A 175 -4.79 -11.32 1.55
CA TYR A 175 -4.91 -12.16 0.35
C TYR A 175 -6.27 -12.82 0.20
N THR A 176 -6.78 -13.45 1.24
CA THR A 176 -7.97 -14.29 1.13
C THR A 176 -9.28 -13.53 1.26
N HIS A 177 -9.36 -12.58 2.19
CA HIS A 177 -10.61 -11.88 2.47
C HIS A 177 -10.78 -10.58 1.70
N LEU A 178 -9.68 -9.89 1.37
CA LEU A 178 -9.76 -8.58 0.71
C LEU A 178 -9.57 -8.66 -0.81
N THR A 179 -8.84 -9.65 -1.35
CA THR A 179 -8.53 -9.69 -2.78
C THR A 179 -9.35 -10.70 -3.59
N LEU A 180 -9.71 -11.86 -3.02
CA LEU A 180 -10.44 -12.90 -3.74
C LEU A 180 -11.86 -12.51 -4.16
N PRO A 181 -12.70 -11.85 -3.31
CA PRO A 181 -14.07 -11.51 -3.70
C PRO A 181 -14.15 -10.52 -4.87
N THR A 182 -13.10 -9.72 -5.08
CA THR A 182 -13.09 -8.68 -6.12
C THR A 182 -12.51 -9.15 -7.45
N ASN A 183 -11.80 -10.28 -7.48
CA ASN A 183 -11.28 -10.84 -8.75
C ASN A 183 -12.34 -11.58 -9.56
N SER A 184 -13.47 -11.95 -8.94
CA SER A 184 -14.60 -12.59 -9.61
C SER A 184 -15.55 -11.61 -10.32
N LEU A 185 -15.30 -10.30 -10.22
CA LEU A 185 -16.14 -9.24 -10.78
C LEU A 185 -15.45 -8.45 -11.92
N VAL A 186 -14.28 -8.91 -12.40
CA VAL A 186 -13.56 -8.30 -13.54
C VAL A 186 -13.51 -9.25 -14.70
#